data_798520ec60159eb28490caee9b026f70
#
_entry.id   798520ec60159eb28490caee9b026f70
#
_cell.length_a   1.000
_cell.length_b   1.000
_cell.length_c   1.000
_cell.angle_alpha   90.00
_cell.angle_beta   90.00
_cell.angle_gamma   90.00
#
_symmetry.space_group_name_H-M   'P 1'
#
loop_
_entity.id
_entity.type
_entity.pdbx_description
1 polymer ?
#
loop_
_entity_poly.entity_id
_entity_poly.type
_entity_poly.pdbx_seq_one_letter_code
_entity_poly.pdbx_strand_id
1 'polypeptide(L)'
;MAVAPHCPLGPIALAACVQMDTCTPNVFIQEQSLGIHYNQGSDLLDYLNDRSVFTYHDGFTDVLSEPGLGIDVNEELVIEMAKKGHNWKNPVWRNYDGTIAEW
;
A
#
# COMPACT_ATOMS: atom_id res chain seq x y z
N MET A 1 -13.43 17.61 -11.41
CA MET A 1 -12.73 17.19 -10.17
C MET A 1 -11.93 15.95 -10.53
N ALA A 2 -10.65 15.86 -10.11
CA ALA A 2 -9.82 14.67 -10.27
C ALA A 2 -9.84 13.86 -8.96
N VAL A 3 -9.66 12.55 -9.07
CA VAL A 3 -9.59 11.62 -7.93
C VAL A 3 -8.16 11.09 -7.81
N ALA A 4 -7.64 11.06 -6.60
CA ALA A 4 -6.36 10.45 -6.25
C ALA A 4 -6.57 9.69 -4.93
N PRO A 5 -6.80 8.37 -4.98
CA PRO A 5 -7.08 7.60 -3.77
C PRO A 5 -5.89 7.58 -2.83
N HIS A 6 -6.14 7.85 -1.55
CA HIS A 6 -5.13 7.76 -0.50
C HIS A 6 -4.89 6.29 -0.13
N CYS A 7 -3.68 5.79 -0.33
CA CYS A 7 -3.34 4.40 -0.03
C CYS A 7 -1.92 4.23 0.55
N PRO A 8 -1.67 4.70 1.79
CA PRO A 8 -0.42 4.43 2.51
C PRO A 8 -0.42 3.02 3.15
N LEU A 9 -1.32 2.16 2.73
CA LEU A 9 -1.59 0.84 3.29
C LEU A 9 -0.91 -0.26 2.49
N GLY A 10 -1.08 -1.52 2.93
CA GLY A 10 -0.48 -2.67 2.30
C GLY A 10 -1.11 -3.09 0.95
N PRO A 11 -0.63 -4.19 0.37
CA PRO A 11 -0.96 -4.59 -0.99
C PRO A 11 -2.45 -4.93 -1.21
N ILE A 12 -3.16 -5.39 -0.19
CA ILE A 12 -4.59 -5.70 -0.31
C ILE A 12 -5.40 -4.41 -0.52
N ALA A 13 -5.09 -3.37 0.25
CA ALA A 13 -5.74 -2.06 0.09
C ALA A 13 -5.38 -1.42 -1.25
N LEU A 14 -4.10 -1.52 -1.67
CA LEU A 14 -3.66 -1.02 -2.96
C LEU A 14 -4.38 -1.72 -4.13
N ALA A 15 -4.53 -3.05 -4.07
CA ALA A 15 -5.29 -3.80 -5.07
C ALA A 15 -6.73 -3.30 -5.19
N ALA A 16 -7.40 -3.06 -4.06
CA ALA A 16 -8.75 -2.52 -4.06
C ALA A 16 -8.82 -1.11 -4.67
N CYS A 17 -7.84 -0.24 -4.39
CA CYS A 17 -7.73 1.08 -5.00
C CYS A 17 -7.52 0.98 -6.52
N VAL A 18 -6.60 0.14 -6.98
CA VAL A 18 -6.33 -0.05 -8.43
C VAL A 18 -7.57 -0.57 -9.16
N GLN A 19 -8.35 -1.49 -8.56
CA GLN A 19 -9.60 -1.94 -9.16
C GLN A 19 -10.63 -0.81 -9.26
N MET A 20 -10.73 0.03 -8.23
CA MET A 20 -11.60 1.20 -8.25
C MET A 20 -11.14 2.23 -9.29
N ASP A 21 -9.84 2.47 -9.40
CA ASP A 21 -9.24 3.40 -10.37
C ASP A 21 -9.55 2.99 -11.80
N THR A 22 -9.50 1.69 -12.08
CA THR A 22 -9.78 1.14 -13.41
C THR A 22 -11.19 1.45 -13.90
N CYS A 23 -12.17 1.58 -13.01
CA CYS A 23 -13.56 1.89 -13.35
C CYS A 23 -13.94 3.37 -13.14
N THR A 24 -13.00 4.21 -12.71
CA THR A 24 -13.25 5.61 -12.35
C THR A 24 -12.60 6.56 -13.39
N PRO A 25 -13.39 7.17 -14.29
CA PRO A 25 -12.86 7.87 -15.47
C PRO A 25 -12.09 9.17 -15.15
N ASN A 26 -12.18 9.68 -13.94
CA ASN A 26 -11.52 10.92 -13.50
C ASN A 26 -10.41 10.69 -12.47
N VAL A 27 -9.91 9.48 -12.37
CA VAL A 27 -8.67 9.20 -11.64
C VAL A 27 -7.50 9.87 -12.32
N PHE A 28 -6.68 10.52 -11.52
CA PHE A 28 -5.48 11.22 -11.98
C PHE A 28 -4.21 10.43 -11.63
N ILE A 29 -4.11 9.91 -10.40
CA ILE A 29 -2.95 9.19 -9.89
C ILE A 29 -3.37 8.33 -8.70
N GLN A 30 -2.72 7.18 -8.52
CA GLN A 30 -2.83 6.33 -7.34
C GLN A 30 -1.66 6.60 -6.39
N GLU A 31 -1.95 6.93 -5.14
CA GLU A 31 -0.95 6.92 -4.08
C GLU A 31 -0.61 5.48 -3.67
N GLN A 32 0.64 5.24 -3.33
CA GLN A 32 1.09 3.96 -2.78
C GLN A 32 2.30 4.15 -1.87
N SER A 33 2.55 3.20 -0.98
CA SER A 33 3.67 3.22 -0.04
C SER A 33 4.61 2.00 -0.16
N LEU A 34 4.54 1.27 -1.27
CA LEU A 34 5.45 0.15 -1.53
C LEU A 34 6.88 0.68 -1.70
N GLY A 35 7.84 -0.01 -1.10
CA GLY A 35 9.24 0.37 -1.17
C GLY A 35 9.62 1.58 -0.30
N ILE A 36 8.71 2.11 0.51
CA ILE A 36 9.02 3.17 1.46
C ILE A 36 9.69 2.58 2.72
N HIS A 37 10.77 3.17 3.12
CA HIS A 37 11.78 2.61 4.03
C HIS A 37 11.40 2.56 5.53
N TYR A 38 10.22 2.98 5.96
CA TYR A 38 9.82 2.74 7.36
C TYR A 38 9.38 1.30 7.63
N ASN A 39 9.29 0.47 6.62
CA ASN A 39 9.11 -0.98 6.76
C ASN A 39 10.48 -1.67 6.90
N GLN A 40 11.22 -1.35 7.95
CA GLN A 40 12.52 -1.99 8.17
C GLN A 40 12.33 -3.48 8.51
N GLY A 41 12.89 -4.35 7.65
CA GLY A 41 12.96 -5.80 7.86
C GLY A 41 11.79 -6.61 7.28
N SER A 42 10.79 -6.00 6.66
CA SER A 42 9.76 -6.69 5.87
C SER A 42 9.28 -5.80 4.74
N ASP A 43 9.00 -6.40 3.59
CA ASP A 43 8.33 -5.72 2.49
C ASP A 43 6.82 -6.01 2.60
N LEU A 44 5.99 -5.00 2.37
CA LEU A 44 4.52 -5.18 2.34
C LEU A 44 4.09 -6.20 1.28
N LEU A 45 4.85 -6.33 0.19
CA LEU A 45 4.61 -7.33 -0.86
C LEU A 45 4.86 -8.77 -0.40
N ASP A 46 5.50 -9.00 0.75
CA ASP A 46 5.69 -10.35 1.30
C ASP A 46 4.36 -11.05 1.61
N TYR A 47 3.27 -10.29 1.79
CA TYR A 47 1.93 -10.82 1.95
C TYR A 47 1.29 -11.33 0.67
N LEU A 48 1.98 -11.27 -0.47
CA LEU A 48 1.53 -11.79 -1.77
C LEU A 48 2.37 -13.00 -2.18
N ASN A 49 1.72 -14.02 -2.77
CA ASN A 49 2.42 -15.15 -3.38
C ASN A 49 3.14 -14.73 -4.68
N ASP A 50 2.52 -13.83 -5.47
CA ASP A 50 3.17 -13.18 -6.59
C ASP A 50 3.38 -11.70 -6.30
N ARG A 51 4.65 -11.31 -6.09
CA ARG A 51 5.04 -9.94 -5.79
C ARG A 51 5.13 -9.07 -7.05
N SER A 52 5.16 -9.67 -8.24
CA SER A 52 5.35 -8.96 -9.50
C SER A 52 4.12 -8.18 -9.96
N VAL A 53 2.95 -8.47 -9.38
CA VAL A 53 1.66 -7.82 -9.73
C VAL A 53 1.69 -6.30 -9.55
N PHE A 54 2.59 -5.78 -8.72
CA PHE A 54 2.81 -4.34 -8.53
C PHE A 54 4.18 -3.89 -9.05
N THR A 55 4.57 -4.39 -10.22
CA THR A 55 5.77 -3.90 -10.89
C THR A 55 5.48 -2.57 -11.58
N TYR A 56 6.36 -1.58 -11.36
CA TYR A 56 6.21 -0.24 -11.91
C TYR A 56 7.20 0.00 -13.03
N HIS A 57 6.71 0.55 -14.14
CA HIS A 57 7.50 0.99 -15.29
C HIS A 57 7.21 2.46 -15.58
N ASP A 58 8.20 3.32 -15.44
CA ASP A 58 8.07 4.77 -15.67
C ASP A 58 6.90 5.43 -14.92
N GLY A 59 6.62 4.94 -13.69
CA GLY A 59 5.52 5.44 -12.85
C GLY A 59 4.15 4.83 -13.16
N PHE A 60 4.08 3.82 -14.02
CA PHE A 60 2.84 3.09 -14.35
C PHE A 60 2.92 1.65 -13.86
N THR A 61 1.77 1.08 -13.58
CA THR A 61 1.58 -0.35 -13.31
C THR A 61 0.46 -0.91 -14.19
N ASP A 62 0.49 -2.21 -14.44
CA ASP A 62 -0.55 -2.87 -15.18
C ASP A 62 -1.85 -2.96 -14.36
N VAL A 63 -2.97 -3.04 -15.07
CA VAL A 63 -4.27 -3.30 -14.47
C VAL A 63 -4.33 -4.74 -13.99
N LEU A 64 -4.78 -4.94 -12.75
CA LEU A 64 -4.96 -6.28 -12.17
C LEU A 64 -6.12 -6.98 -12.86
N SER A 65 -5.86 -8.09 -13.56
CA SER A 65 -6.83 -8.79 -14.42
C SER A 65 -7.36 -10.11 -13.84
N GLU A 66 -6.72 -10.64 -12.80
CA GLU A 66 -7.14 -11.87 -12.18
C GLU A 66 -8.45 -11.71 -11.37
N PRO A 67 -9.21 -12.79 -11.12
CA PRO A 67 -10.47 -12.72 -10.37
C PRO A 67 -10.34 -12.07 -8.98
N GLY A 68 -11.41 -11.45 -8.53
CA GLY A 68 -11.46 -10.74 -7.24
C GLY A 68 -10.69 -9.43 -7.28
N LEU A 69 -9.75 -9.24 -6.36
CA LEU A 69 -8.87 -8.06 -6.34
C LEU A 69 -7.71 -8.15 -7.34
N GLY A 70 -7.54 -9.30 -8.01
CA GLY A 70 -6.45 -9.52 -8.95
C GLY A 70 -5.11 -9.82 -8.29
N ILE A 71 -5.11 -10.23 -7.03
CA ILE A 71 -3.93 -10.62 -6.26
C ILE A 71 -4.14 -11.95 -5.56
N ASP A 72 -3.05 -12.68 -5.33
CA ASP A 72 -3.01 -13.92 -4.56
C ASP A 72 -2.31 -13.66 -3.21
N VAL A 73 -3.09 -13.72 -2.12
CA VAL A 73 -2.63 -13.41 -0.77
C VAL A 73 -1.98 -14.63 -0.11
N ASN A 74 -0.80 -14.45 0.46
CA ASN A 74 -0.17 -15.46 1.32
C ASN A 74 -0.84 -15.48 2.70
N GLU A 75 -1.96 -16.21 2.79
CA GLU A 75 -2.77 -16.27 4.01
C GLU A 75 -2.00 -16.84 5.20
N GLU A 76 -1.09 -17.79 4.97
CA GLU A 76 -0.29 -18.40 6.04
C GLU A 76 0.60 -17.36 6.71
N LEU A 77 1.27 -16.52 5.90
CA LEU A 77 2.10 -15.43 6.42
C LEU A 77 1.26 -14.38 7.15
N VAL A 78 0.10 -14.02 6.61
CA VAL A 78 -0.82 -13.07 7.27
C VAL A 78 -1.23 -13.58 8.64
N ILE A 79 -1.61 -14.85 8.76
CA ILE A 79 -2.00 -15.48 10.03
C ILE A 79 -0.83 -15.52 11.02
N GLU A 80 0.37 -15.86 10.52
CA GLU A 80 1.58 -15.87 11.37
C GLU A 80 1.89 -14.47 11.91
N MET A 81 1.88 -13.46 11.07
CA MET A 81 2.20 -12.09 11.46
C MET A 81 1.14 -11.49 12.38
N ALA A 82 -0.14 -11.84 12.18
CA ALA A 82 -1.21 -11.44 13.10
C ALA A 82 -0.99 -11.96 14.54
N LYS A 83 -0.38 -13.14 14.69
CA LYS A 83 -0.03 -13.68 16.03
C LYS A 83 1.09 -12.90 16.72
N LYS A 84 2.01 -12.34 15.96
CA LYS A 84 3.11 -11.51 16.50
C LYS A 84 2.60 -10.17 17.02
N GLY A 85 1.45 -9.73 16.51
CA GLY A 85 0.84 -8.45 16.84
C GLY A 85 1.68 -7.26 16.39
N HIS A 86 1.16 -6.07 16.60
CA HIS A 86 1.86 -4.83 16.28
C HIS A 86 1.60 -3.79 17.36
N ASN A 87 2.65 -3.30 17.97
CA ASN A 87 2.57 -2.27 19.00
C ASN A 87 3.17 -0.95 18.47
N TRP A 88 2.61 -0.47 17.37
CA TRP A 88 3.08 0.76 16.77
C TRP A 88 2.52 1.97 17.52
N LYS A 89 3.41 2.87 17.90
CA LYS A 89 3.04 4.15 18.49
C LYS A 89 3.29 5.22 17.44
N ASN A 90 2.27 6.01 17.13
CA ASN A 90 2.44 7.19 16.30
C ASN A 90 3.51 8.09 16.88
N PRO A 91 4.61 8.37 16.18
CA PRO A 91 5.57 9.35 16.63
C PRO A 91 4.90 10.74 16.57
N VAL A 92 5.13 11.54 17.61
CA VAL A 92 4.78 12.96 17.58
C VAL A 92 5.98 13.70 16.99
N TRP A 93 5.88 14.06 15.73
CA TRP A 93 6.90 14.86 15.07
C TRP A 93 6.88 16.30 15.62
N ARG A 94 8.06 16.85 15.85
CA ARG A 94 8.19 18.21 16.34
C ARG A 94 9.15 19.00 15.46
N ASN A 95 8.80 20.26 15.23
CA ASN A 95 9.69 21.25 14.64
C ASN A 95 10.85 21.54 15.58
N TYR A 96 11.87 22.23 15.06
CA TYR A 96 13.06 22.60 15.85
C TYR A 96 12.73 23.49 17.06
N ASP A 97 11.68 24.27 17.00
CA ASP A 97 11.17 25.13 18.08
C ASP A 97 10.28 24.40 19.11
N GLY A 98 10.10 23.06 18.94
CA GLY A 98 9.32 22.22 19.85
C GLY A 98 7.82 22.18 19.55
N THR A 99 7.32 22.93 18.58
CA THR A 99 5.92 22.84 18.13
C THR A 99 5.65 21.51 17.42
N ILE A 100 4.38 21.05 17.42
CA ILE A 100 3.98 19.85 16.69
C ILE A 100 4.11 20.14 15.19
N ALA A 101 4.85 19.27 14.47
CA ALA A 101 4.90 19.32 13.02
C ALA A 101 3.68 18.57 12.46
N GLU A 102 2.92 19.25 11.63
CA GLU A 102 1.89 18.63 10.78
C GLU A 102 2.56 18.16 9.49
N TRP A 103 2.12 17.03 8.97
CA TRP A 103 2.57 16.46 7.70
C TRP A 103 1.41 15.93 6.89
#